data_a92549e0d5df45824087669270bac138
#
_entry.id   a92549e0d5df45824087669270bac138
#
_cell.length_a   1.000
_cell.length_b   1.000
_cell.length_c   1.000
_cell.angle_alpha   90.00
_cell.angle_beta   90.00
_cell.angle_gamma   90.00
#
_symmetry.space_group_name_H-M   'P 1'
#
loop_
_entity.id
_entity.type
_entity.pdbx_description
1 polymer ?
#
loop_
_entity_poly.entity_id
_entity_poly.type
_entity_poly.pdbx_seq_one_letter_code
_entity_poly.pdbx_strand_id
1 'polypeptide(L)'
;MKKFFALIVTAVTLLSIVAAPLAGAAPFLTDPNGLTAGTRDAQTLDEALNVEGGELTFFNGDSDNALDWSIDIDAAKSSNRDLDSSKSNVSTTVFAQAGQILEFSYRVMSQQDCDFLIFYSNGQEIARWSGIMNYYAPLEKFVFPIPSSGEYTFSWVYEKDGQYSESWDTAWLDEVRVFDMIHVESIIVDEPREIPENGKYKLKYTVLPENATEKAVTFASSDPSVAAVSEDGMVTGVSEGCAEITVTSVDGGISSAVTVTVTNDARFANLYAYIQYDPIGGNQDFIAHFTDLAPDIIEHVLDIPDCPAVRPGTSSAAVAGNYVYGYTKPGIYSGDFYIIDLTTWEITFPAGEEAGDYLVYDMAYDHERQRMFAMATHYGSDFWLVEVDRRDGSITTIAEMNTLGKNAWGFTIDSEGNAYTILASDTGSYDRTDTGKLASVNLETGECSIIADTGIPTYFANTMEFDHDNQCIYWCNSLSNGLYILDYHTGETEFCGGLYNGGDYMAMFLPNDLEVSDPEQPTEPTPVPPTDTPEPTPVPPTDTPEPTPVPGTGAVSLIGLSIAVIAAGAGIITLRKKRE
;
A
#
# COMPACT_ATOMS: atom_id res chain seq x y z
N MET A 1 61.35 -21.28 0.47
CA MET A 1 60.29 -22.17 -0.04
C MET A 1 59.10 -21.30 -0.40
N LYS A 2 58.99 -20.99 -1.67
CA LYS A 2 57.94 -20.08 -2.21
C LYS A 2 56.71 -20.93 -2.51
N LYS A 3 55.55 -20.63 -1.89
CA LYS A 3 54.23 -21.19 -2.26
C LYS A 3 53.61 -20.32 -3.33
N PHE A 4 53.39 -20.91 -4.48
CA PHE A 4 52.57 -20.34 -5.55
C PHE A 4 51.11 -20.33 -5.13
N PHE A 5 50.48 -19.16 -5.12
CA PHE A 5 49.03 -19.01 -5.15
C PHE A 5 48.61 -18.90 -6.61
N ALA A 6 47.87 -19.88 -7.08
CA ALA A 6 47.20 -19.79 -8.38
C ALA A 6 45.90 -18.97 -8.21
N LEU A 7 45.87 -17.81 -8.83
CA LEU A 7 44.69 -16.95 -8.94
C LEU A 7 43.84 -17.53 -10.07
N ILE A 8 42.71 -18.16 -9.73
CA ILE A 8 41.69 -18.49 -10.71
C ILE A 8 40.83 -17.25 -10.87
N VAL A 9 41.06 -16.52 -11.97
CA VAL A 9 40.17 -15.46 -12.41
C VAL A 9 39.01 -16.12 -13.16
N THR A 10 37.88 -16.25 -12.50
CA THR A 10 36.63 -16.60 -13.17
C THR A 10 36.07 -15.33 -13.80
N ALA A 11 36.12 -15.26 -15.13
CA ALA A 11 35.48 -14.20 -15.88
C ALA A 11 33.97 -14.35 -15.74
N VAL A 12 33.37 -13.53 -14.91
CA VAL A 12 31.92 -13.30 -14.93
C VAL A 12 31.64 -12.42 -16.13
N THR A 13 31.15 -13.02 -17.19
CA THR A 13 30.56 -12.28 -18.31
C THR A 13 29.28 -11.62 -17.79
N LEU A 14 29.34 -10.32 -17.51
CA LEU A 14 28.15 -9.49 -17.37
C LEU A 14 27.34 -9.58 -18.67
N LEU A 15 26.28 -10.37 -18.66
CA LEU A 15 25.24 -10.27 -19.65
C LEU A 15 24.44 -9.01 -19.32
N SER A 16 24.76 -7.92 -20.02
CA SER A 16 23.95 -6.70 -20.01
C SER A 16 22.60 -7.06 -20.61
N ILE A 17 21.60 -7.30 -19.76
CA ILE A 17 20.20 -7.30 -20.16
C ILE A 17 19.88 -5.84 -20.50
N VAL A 18 19.89 -5.55 -21.80
CA VAL A 18 19.29 -4.33 -22.31
C VAL A 18 17.80 -4.46 -22.03
N ALA A 19 17.34 -3.81 -20.96
CA ALA A 19 15.92 -3.62 -20.76
C ALA A 19 15.39 -2.86 -21.98
N ALA A 20 14.58 -3.53 -22.78
CA ALA A 20 13.82 -2.87 -23.81
C ALA A 20 12.98 -1.78 -23.13
N PRO A 21 12.89 -0.55 -23.68
CA PRO A 21 12.04 0.47 -23.11
C PRO A 21 10.61 -0.09 -23.13
N LEU A 22 9.97 -0.16 -21.97
CA LEU A 22 8.53 -0.35 -21.87
C LEU A 22 7.92 0.81 -22.67
N ALA A 23 7.46 0.49 -23.88
CA ALA A 23 6.63 1.38 -24.65
C ALA A 23 5.49 1.80 -23.72
N GLY A 24 5.27 3.12 -23.61
CA GLY A 24 4.27 3.69 -22.74
C GLY A 24 2.96 2.97 -22.95
N ALA A 25 2.37 2.48 -21.85
CA ALA A 25 1.06 1.87 -21.87
C ALA A 25 0.08 2.92 -22.43
N ALA A 26 -0.34 2.73 -23.66
CA ALA A 26 -1.53 3.39 -24.15
C ALA A 26 -2.67 3.04 -23.17
N PRO A 27 -3.60 3.97 -22.89
CA PRO A 27 -4.74 3.64 -22.04
C PRO A 27 -5.44 2.45 -22.70
N PHE A 28 -5.49 1.33 -21.98
CA PHE A 28 -6.25 0.17 -22.40
C PHE A 28 -7.71 0.63 -22.51
N LEU A 29 -8.19 0.75 -23.76
CA LEU A 29 -9.62 0.79 -24.02
C LEU A 29 -10.13 -0.61 -23.72
N THR A 30 -10.55 -0.83 -22.47
CA THR A 30 -11.29 -2.04 -22.13
C THR A 30 -12.62 -1.96 -22.87
N ASP A 31 -12.85 -2.92 -23.74
CA ASP A 31 -14.19 -3.20 -24.24
C ASP A 31 -15.15 -3.34 -23.06
N PRO A 32 -16.39 -2.83 -23.18
CA PRO A 32 -17.42 -2.99 -22.15
C PRO A 32 -17.68 -4.45 -21.75
N ASN A 33 -17.17 -5.45 -22.48
CA ASN A 33 -17.23 -6.86 -22.11
C ASN A 33 -16.02 -7.33 -21.26
N GLY A 34 -15.08 -6.45 -20.91
CA GLY A 34 -13.91 -6.76 -20.06
C GLY A 34 -12.91 -7.73 -20.71
N LEU A 35 -13.08 -8.04 -21.99
CA LEU A 35 -12.08 -8.75 -22.76
C LEU A 35 -10.97 -7.75 -23.07
N THR A 36 -9.72 -8.11 -22.88
CA THR A 36 -8.62 -7.31 -23.39
C THR A 36 -8.80 -7.24 -24.89
N ALA A 37 -8.89 -6.02 -25.45
CA ALA A 37 -8.95 -5.85 -26.89
C ALA A 37 -7.70 -6.48 -27.50
N GLY A 38 -7.80 -7.75 -27.82
CA GLY A 38 -6.87 -8.44 -28.69
C GLY A 38 -6.92 -7.77 -30.07
N THR A 39 -5.82 -7.77 -30.78
CA THR A 39 -5.72 -7.17 -32.11
C THR A 39 -6.45 -8.02 -33.19
N ARG A 40 -7.29 -8.97 -32.78
CA ARG A 40 -7.98 -9.90 -33.68
C ARG A 40 -9.49 -9.73 -33.59
N ASP A 41 -10.10 -9.37 -34.72
CA ASP A 41 -11.52 -9.62 -34.96
C ASP A 41 -11.66 -11.06 -35.46
N ALA A 42 -11.91 -12.04 -34.60
CA ALA A 42 -12.12 -13.42 -34.98
C ALA A 42 -13.33 -13.53 -35.92
N GLN A 43 -13.20 -14.29 -37.00
CA GLN A 43 -14.27 -14.51 -38.01
C GLN A 43 -14.92 -15.88 -37.87
N THR A 44 -14.26 -16.81 -37.19
CA THR A 44 -14.71 -18.17 -36.95
C THR A 44 -14.56 -18.55 -35.48
N LEU A 45 -15.28 -19.58 -35.02
CA LEU A 45 -15.11 -20.11 -33.67
C LEU A 45 -13.70 -20.65 -33.44
N ASP A 46 -13.09 -21.24 -34.47
CA ASP A 46 -11.73 -21.75 -34.39
C ASP A 46 -10.75 -20.60 -34.13
N GLU A 47 -10.93 -19.45 -34.78
CA GLU A 47 -10.13 -18.26 -34.54
C GLU A 47 -10.37 -17.64 -33.15
N ALA A 48 -11.62 -17.68 -32.67
CA ALA A 48 -12.02 -17.11 -31.38
C ALA A 48 -11.60 -17.96 -30.18
N LEU A 49 -11.44 -19.26 -30.37
CA LEU A 49 -11.20 -20.21 -29.29
C LEU A 49 -9.74 -20.71 -29.23
N ASN A 50 -9.06 -20.79 -30.38
CA ASN A 50 -7.67 -21.21 -30.39
C ASN A 50 -6.74 -20.10 -29.90
N VAL A 51 -5.67 -20.49 -29.22
CA VAL A 51 -4.48 -19.63 -29.07
C VAL A 51 -3.89 -19.32 -30.45
N GLU A 52 -3.05 -18.30 -30.57
CA GLU A 52 -2.38 -17.95 -31.83
C GLU A 52 -1.61 -19.14 -32.42
N GLY A 53 -1.98 -19.55 -33.63
CA GLY A 53 -1.39 -20.71 -34.30
C GLY A 53 -1.95 -22.06 -33.85
N GLY A 54 -3.03 -22.07 -33.03
CA GLY A 54 -3.73 -23.29 -32.65
C GLY A 54 -4.48 -23.91 -33.84
N GLU A 55 -4.64 -25.23 -33.83
CA GLU A 55 -5.21 -26.02 -34.93
C GLU A 55 -6.46 -26.81 -34.50
N LEU A 56 -7.03 -26.50 -33.31
CA LEU A 56 -8.27 -27.18 -32.90
C LEU A 56 -9.44 -26.71 -33.76
N THR A 57 -10.33 -27.66 -34.08
CA THR A 57 -11.58 -27.37 -34.80
C THR A 57 -12.76 -27.49 -33.83
N PHE A 58 -13.59 -26.47 -33.81
CA PHE A 58 -14.72 -26.38 -32.89
C PHE A 58 -16.06 -26.58 -33.62
N PHE A 59 -16.96 -27.22 -32.91
CA PHE A 59 -18.29 -27.56 -33.42
C PHE A 59 -19.36 -27.01 -32.46
N ASN A 60 -20.34 -26.34 -33.03
CA ASN A 60 -21.53 -25.89 -32.32
C ASN A 60 -22.62 -26.96 -32.26
N GLY A 61 -23.41 -26.93 -31.18
CA GLY A 61 -24.75 -27.50 -31.17
C GLY A 61 -24.86 -29.02 -31.30
N ASP A 62 -24.00 -29.78 -30.63
CA ASP A 62 -23.93 -31.25 -30.79
C ASP A 62 -24.99 -32.04 -29.97
N SER A 63 -26.02 -31.38 -29.44
CA SER A 63 -27.12 -32.04 -28.73
C SER A 63 -28.49 -31.56 -29.20
N ASP A 64 -29.48 -32.44 -29.16
CA ASP A 64 -30.89 -32.11 -29.43
C ASP A 64 -31.33 -30.93 -28.55
N ASN A 65 -31.51 -29.74 -29.15
CA ASN A 65 -31.93 -28.46 -28.57
C ASN A 65 -30.83 -27.58 -27.92
N ALA A 66 -29.53 -27.82 -28.10
CA ALA A 66 -28.52 -26.86 -27.70
C ALA A 66 -28.37 -25.72 -28.73
N LEU A 67 -28.21 -24.50 -28.27
CA LEU A 67 -27.92 -23.34 -29.09
C LEU A 67 -26.43 -23.24 -29.40
N ASP A 68 -26.10 -22.64 -30.51
CA ASP A 68 -24.75 -22.39 -30.96
C ASP A 68 -24.08 -21.34 -30.07
N TRP A 69 -22.78 -21.46 -29.87
CA TRP A 69 -21.99 -20.35 -29.34
C TRP A 69 -21.73 -19.32 -30.45
N SER A 70 -21.61 -18.07 -30.06
CA SER A 70 -21.32 -16.94 -30.95
C SER A 70 -19.96 -16.34 -30.66
N ILE A 71 -19.39 -15.67 -31.64
CA ILE A 71 -18.14 -14.93 -31.49
C ILE A 71 -18.44 -13.61 -30.77
N ASP A 72 -17.61 -13.26 -29.80
CA ASP A 72 -17.62 -11.99 -29.05
C ASP A 72 -16.19 -11.40 -29.04
N ILE A 73 -15.88 -10.61 -30.06
CA ILE A 73 -14.56 -10.05 -30.39
C ILE A 73 -13.55 -11.15 -30.72
N ASP A 74 -12.74 -11.60 -29.77
CA ASP A 74 -11.70 -12.65 -29.90
C ASP A 74 -12.00 -13.91 -29.06
N ALA A 75 -13.13 -13.95 -28.38
CA ALA A 75 -13.60 -15.08 -27.58
C ALA A 75 -14.89 -15.64 -28.10
N ALA A 76 -15.28 -16.83 -27.66
CA ALA A 76 -16.61 -17.38 -27.88
C ALA A 76 -17.50 -17.13 -26.66
N LYS A 77 -18.80 -16.92 -26.92
CA LYS A 77 -19.83 -16.63 -25.95
C LYS A 77 -21.06 -17.48 -26.11
N SER A 78 -21.64 -17.96 -25.01
CA SER A 78 -22.91 -18.69 -25.05
C SER A 78 -24.05 -17.83 -25.62
N SER A 79 -24.95 -18.41 -26.41
CA SER A 79 -26.03 -17.68 -27.12
C SER A 79 -27.40 -17.81 -26.46
N ASN A 80 -27.51 -18.48 -25.34
CA ASN A 80 -28.80 -18.72 -24.67
C ASN A 80 -29.14 -17.69 -23.58
N ARG A 81 -28.56 -16.50 -23.68
CA ARG A 81 -28.92 -15.37 -22.84
C ARG A 81 -30.44 -15.09 -22.93
N ASP A 82 -31.07 -14.81 -21.81
CA ASP A 82 -32.51 -14.53 -21.70
C ASP A 82 -33.45 -15.67 -22.15
N LEU A 83 -32.92 -16.89 -22.29
CA LEU A 83 -33.68 -18.09 -22.65
C LEU A 83 -33.66 -19.12 -21.51
N ASP A 84 -34.71 -19.13 -20.70
CA ASP A 84 -34.85 -20.08 -19.59
C ASP A 84 -34.90 -21.53 -20.07
N SER A 85 -34.44 -22.46 -19.21
CA SER A 85 -34.44 -23.92 -19.50
C SER A 85 -33.73 -24.29 -20.81
N SER A 86 -32.63 -23.60 -21.13
CA SER A 86 -31.90 -23.73 -22.36
C SER A 86 -30.45 -24.13 -22.16
N LYS A 87 -29.85 -24.66 -23.22
CA LYS A 87 -28.41 -24.99 -23.26
C LYS A 87 -27.75 -24.36 -24.47
N SER A 88 -26.50 -23.96 -24.33
CA SER A 88 -25.64 -23.56 -25.43
C SER A 88 -24.36 -24.39 -25.35
N ASN A 89 -23.97 -25.05 -26.43
CA ASN A 89 -22.85 -26.01 -26.44
C ASN A 89 -21.84 -25.69 -27.55
N VAL A 90 -20.56 -25.79 -27.19
CA VAL A 90 -19.43 -25.83 -28.13
C VAL A 90 -18.52 -27.00 -27.77
N SER A 91 -17.95 -27.67 -28.75
CA SER A 91 -17.11 -28.85 -28.55
C SER A 91 -15.94 -28.90 -29.52
N THR A 92 -14.90 -29.63 -29.14
CA THR A 92 -13.78 -30.02 -30.03
C THR A 92 -13.44 -31.49 -29.81
N THR A 93 -12.94 -32.15 -30.86
CA THR A 93 -12.43 -33.52 -30.76
C THR A 93 -10.97 -33.54 -31.22
N VAL A 94 -10.09 -34.05 -30.38
CA VAL A 94 -8.65 -34.07 -30.62
C VAL A 94 -8.04 -35.38 -30.12
N PHE A 95 -7.02 -35.87 -30.81
CA PHE A 95 -6.17 -36.94 -30.27
C PHE A 95 -5.12 -36.32 -29.34
N ALA A 96 -5.16 -36.68 -28.05
CA ALA A 96 -4.22 -36.21 -27.06
C ALA A 96 -3.38 -37.37 -26.50
N GLN A 97 -2.15 -37.08 -26.06
CA GLN A 97 -1.23 -38.04 -25.47
C GLN A 97 -1.27 -37.97 -23.94
N ALA A 98 -1.01 -39.11 -23.30
CA ALA A 98 -0.86 -39.14 -21.85
C ALA A 98 0.26 -38.15 -21.40
N GLY A 99 -0.02 -37.31 -20.39
CA GLY A 99 0.92 -36.29 -19.90
C GLY A 99 0.77 -34.93 -20.59
N GLN A 100 -0.01 -34.85 -21.70
CA GLN A 100 -0.44 -33.54 -22.18
C GLN A 100 -1.51 -32.95 -21.29
N ILE A 101 -1.76 -31.66 -21.46
CA ILE A 101 -2.85 -30.95 -20.78
C ILE A 101 -3.73 -30.23 -21.79
N LEU A 102 -5.02 -30.15 -21.47
CA LEU A 102 -5.92 -29.17 -22.04
C LEU A 102 -5.96 -27.96 -21.11
N GLU A 103 -5.73 -26.76 -21.64
CA GLU A 103 -5.95 -25.50 -20.96
C GLU A 103 -6.97 -24.67 -21.72
N PHE A 104 -7.79 -23.93 -20.99
CA PHE A 104 -8.69 -22.93 -21.57
C PHE A 104 -8.95 -21.80 -20.57
N SER A 105 -9.25 -20.61 -21.10
CA SER A 105 -9.68 -19.45 -20.34
C SER A 105 -11.21 -19.34 -20.36
N TYR A 106 -11.83 -18.98 -19.24
CA TYR A 106 -13.28 -18.90 -19.13
C TYR A 106 -13.73 -17.76 -18.20
N ARG A 107 -15.00 -17.36 -18.38
CA ARG A 107 -15.73 -16.47 -17.46
C ARG A 107 -17.18 -16.89 -17.41
N VAL A 108 -17.78 -16.75 -16.24
CA VAL A 108 -19.22 -16.97 -16.02
C VAL A 108 -19.82 -15.74 -15.36
N MET A 109 -20.96 -15.30 -15.85
CA MET A 109 -21.78 -14.25 -15.23
C MET A 109 -23.22 -14.74 -15.23
N SER A 110 -23.59 -15.47 -14.19
CA SER A 110 -24.85 -16.20 -14.10
C SER A 110 -25.46 -16.10 -12.72
N GLN A 111 -26.67 -16.59 -12.56
CA GLN A 111 -27.26 -16.78 -11.24
C GLN A 111 -26.49 -17.86 -10.47
N GLN A 112 -26.08 -17.52 -9.24
CA GLN A 112 -25.31 -18.42 -8.38
C GLN A 112 -26.09 -19.72 -8.10
N ASP A 113 -25.43 -20.86 -8.32
CA ASP A 113 -25.96 -22.21 -8.06
C ASP A 113 -27.24 -22.60 -8.85
N CYS A 114 -27.55 -21.86 -9.92
CA CYS A 114 -28.72 -22.10 -10.79
C CYS A 114 -28.32 -22.30 -12.23
N ASP A 115 -27.52 -21.38 -12.79
CA ASP A 115 -27.04 -21.44 -14.16
C ASP A 115 -25.54 -21.72 -14.19
N PHE A 116 -25.09 -22.66 -15.03
CA PHE A 116 -23.73 -23.18 -14.95
C PHE A 116 -23.05 -23.22 -16.33
N LEU A 117 -21.78 -22.81 -16.36
CA LEU A 117 -20.85 -23.30 -17.36
C LEU A 117 -20.32 -24.67 -16.91
N ILE A 118 -20.46 -25.68 -17.71
CA ILE A 118 -20.07 -27.07 -17.41
C ILE A 118 -19.08 -27.55 -18.45
N PHE A 119 -17.93 -28.06 -18.00
CA PHE A 119 -16.91 -28.67 -18.81
C PHE A 119 -17.01 -30.19 -18.75
N TYR A 120 -17.04 -30.84 -19.95
CA TYR A 120 -17.08 -32.27 -20.09
C TYR A 120 -15.85 -32.78 -20.85
N SER A 121 -15.36 -33.97 -20.47
CA SER A 121 -14.39 -34.76 -21.22
C SER A 121 -15.02 -36.13 -21.56
N ASN A 122 -15.13 -36.48 -22.85
CA ASN A 122 -15.77 -37.70 -23.30
C ASN A 122 -17.17 -37.96 -22.71
N GLY A 123 -17.95 -36.88 -22.54
CA GLY A 123 -19.29 -36.90 -21.97
C GLY A 123 -19.35 -37.03 -20.44
N GLN A 124 -18.22 -37.13 -19.77
CA GLN A 124 -18.14 -37.07 -18.31
C GLN A 124 -17.98 -35.64 -17.87
N GLU A 125 -18.79 -35.17 -16.93
CA GLU A 125 -18.63 -33.89 -16.29
C GLU A 125 -17.34 -33.86 -15.47
N ILE A 126 -16.50 -32.85 -15.71
CA ILE A 126 -15.23 -32.64 -15.04
C ILE A 126 -15.31 -31.47 -14.07
N ALA A 127 -15.92 -30.36 -14.48
CA ALA A 127 -16.04 -29.15 -13.68
C ALA A 127 -17.27 -28.34 -14.02
N ARG A 128 -17.75 -27.51 -13.09
CA ARG A 128 -18.84 -26.55 -13.34
C ARG A 128 -18.63 -25.27 -12.55
N TRP A 129 -19.05 -24.16 -13.11
CA TRP A 129 -18.94 -22.82 -12.54
C TRP A 129 -20.25 -22.06 -12.66
N SER A 130 -20.59 -21.26 -11.63
CA SER A 130 -21.75 -20.38 -11.60
C SER A 130 -21.46 -19.10 -10.82
N GLY A 131 -22.38 -18.13 -10.87
CA GLY A 131 -22.27 -16.87 -10.17
C GLY A 131 -21.66 -15.75 -10.99
N ILE A 132 -21.37 -14.61 -10.35
CA ILE A 132 -20.85 -13.41 -11.01
C ILE A 132 -19.35 -13.34 -10.76
N MET A 133 -18.56 -13.65 -11.79
CA MET A 133 -17.13 -13.39 -11.78
C MET A 133 -16.86 -11.90 -12.03
N ASN A 134 -15.73 -11.40 -11.52
CA ASN A 134 -15.39 -10.00 -11.71
C ASN A 134 -15.29 -9.66 -13.21
N TYR A 135 -16.16 -8.78 -13.68
CA TYR A 135 -16.25 -8.37 -15.07
C TYR A 135 -14.97 -7.72 -15.62
N TYR A 136 -14.25 -7.01 -14.77
CA TYR A 136 -13.02 -6.29 -15.13
C TYR A 136 -11.74 -7.11 -14.91
N ALA A 137 -11.84 -8.29 -14.29
CA ALA A 137 -10.69 -9.18 -14.13
C ALA A 137 -10.39 -9.91 -15.46
N PRO A 138 -9.17 -10.41 -15.67
CA PRO A 138 -8.87 -11.36 -16.75
C PRO A 138 -9.78 -12.59 -16.68
N LEU A 139 -9.91 -13.32 -17.79
CA LEU A 139 -10.56 -14.63 -17.79
C LEU A 139 -9.80 -15.56 -16.84
N GLU A 140 -10.54 -16.42 -16.13
CA GLU A 140 -9.92 -17.46 -15.31
C GLU A 140 -9.42 -18.61 -16.17
N LYS A 141 -8.35 -19.29 -15.75
CA LYS A 141 -7.78 -20.44 -16.45
C LYS A 141 -8.16 -21.75 -15.79
N PHE A 142 -8.47 -22.75 -16.60
CA PHE A 142 -8.68 -24.12 -16.16
C PHE A 142 -7.74 -25.06 -16.88
N VAL A 143 -7.16 -26.00 -16.15
CA VAL A 143 -6.20 -26.99 -16.66
C VAL A 143 -6.75 -28.39 -16.41
N PHE A 144 -6.80 -29.22 -17.45
CA PHE A 144 -7.21 -30.62 -17.38
C PHE A 144 -6.06 -31.53 -17.84
N PRO A 145 -5.44 -32.32 -16.97
CA PRO A 145 -4.40 -33.26 -17.36
C PRO A 145 -4.99 -34.43 -18.16
N ILE A 146 -4.31 -34.82 -19.24
CA ILE A 146 -4.68 -35.95 -20.08
C ILE A 146 -4.19 -37.26 -19.47
N PRO A 147 -5.05 -38.13 -18.93
CA PRO A 147 -4.63 -39.30 -18.17
C PRO A 147 -4.13 -40.47 -19.02
N SER A 148 -4.51 -40.53 -20.28
CA SER A 148 -4.10 -41.61 -21.22
C SER A 148 -4.14 -41.12 -22.64
N SER A 149 -3.30 -41.68 -23.50
CA SER A 149 -3.36 -41.37 -24.95
C SER A 149 -4.63 -41.90 -25.58
N GLY A 150 -5.30 -41.05 -26.38
CA GLY A 150 -6.56 -41.41 -27.05
C GLY A 150 -7.26 -40.21 -27.68
N GLU A 151 -8.41 -40.50 -28.28
CA GLU A 151 -9.29 -39.46 -28.78
C GLU A 151 -10.15 -38.92 -27.65
N TYR A 152 -10.18 -37.59 -27.52
CA TYR A 152 -10.95 -36.85 -26.53
C TYR A 152 -11.92 -35.92 -27.23
N THR A 153 -13.18 -35.95 -26.78
CA THR A 153 -14.18 -34.94 -27.10
C THR A 153 -14.38 -34.07 -25.87
N PHE A 154 -13.95 -32.82 -25.96
CA PHE A 154 -14.14 -31.78 -24.92
C PHE A 154 -15.35 -30.96 -25.29
N SER A 155 -16.22 -30.69 -24.31
CA SER A 155 -17.44 -29.90 -24.52
C SER A 155 -17.63 -28.89 -23.38
N TRP A 156 -18.03 -27.68 -23.74
CA TRP A 156 -18.41 -26.62 -22.81
C TRP A 156 -19.88 -26.29 -23.04
N VAL A 157 -20.66 -26.48 -21.99
CA VAL A 157 -22.12 -26.32 -22.04
C VAL A 157 -22.51 -25.24 -21.04
N TYR A 158 -23.11 -24.16 -21.52
CA TYR A 158 -23.78 -23.22 -20.62
C TYR A 158 -25.24 -23.63 -20.47
N GLU A 159 -25.61 -24.12 -19.31
CA GLU A 159 -26.94 -24.65 -18.97
C GLU A 159 -27.66 -23.71 -18.01
N LYS A 160 -28.89 -23.34 -18.36
CA LYS A 160 -29.76 -22.47 -17.60
C LYS A 160 -30.94 -23.25 -17.02
N ASP A 161 -31.33 -22.88 -15.81
CA ASP A 161 -32.53 -23.39 -15.17
C ASP A 161 -33.82 -22.75 -15.75
N GLY A 162 -34.98 -23.02 -15.17
CA GLY A 162 -36.26 -22.50 -15.63
C GLY A 162 -36.73 -21.23 -14.94
N GLN A 163 -35.86 -20.55 -14.24
CA GLN A 163 -36.20 -19.40 -13.43
C GLN A 163 -35.29 -18.21 -13.78
N TYR A 164 -35.78 -17.06 -13.54
CA TYR A 164 -35.24 -15.72 -13.60
C TYR A 164 -33.74 -15.58 -13.94
N SER A 165 -33.44 -14.83 -15.00
CA SER A 165 -32.07 -14.47 -15.40
C SER A 165 -31.53 -13.28 -14.61
N GLU A 166 -30.39 -13.45 -13.96
CA GLU A 166 -29.66 -12.37 -13.28
C GLU A 166 -28.42 -11.97 -14.06
N SER A 167 -28.04 -10.68 -13.95
CA SER A 167 -26.81 -10.15 -14.53
C SER A 167 -26.72 -10.28 -16.05
N TRP A 168 -25.57 -10.60 -16.59
CA TRP A 168 -25.30 -10.81 -18.01
C TRP A 168 -25.77 -12.18 -18.52
N ASP A 169 -25.95 -13.11 -17.60
CA ASP A 169 -26.51 -14.44 -17.83
C ASP A 169 -25.90 -15.16 -19.04
N THR A 170 -24.57 -15.30 -19.01
CA THR A 170 -23.78 -15.82 -20.11
C THR A 170 -22.42 -16.35 -19.65
N ALA A 171 -21.78 -17.16 -20.48
CA ALA A 171 -20.42 -17.63 -20.30
C ALA A 171 -19.55 -17.29 -21.50
N TRP A 172 -18.26 -17.10 -21.28
CA TRP A 172 -17.22 -16.90 -22.28
C TRP A 172 -16.18 -18.00 -22.17
N LEU A 173 -15.58 -18.34 -23.32
CA LEU A 173 -14.51 -19.31 -23.49
C LEU A 173 -13.48 -18.75 -24.47
N ASP A 174 -12.20 -18.98 -24.19
CA ASP A 174 -11.09 -18.49 -25.00
C ASP A 174 -9.81 -19.32 -24.75
N GLU A 175 -8.78 -19.11 -25.55
CA GLU A 175 -7.44 -19.67 -25.42
C GLU A 175 -7.39 -21.19 -25.20
N VAL A 176 -8.25 -21.94 -25.90
CA VAL A 176 -8.27 -23.41 -25.80
C VAL A 176 -7.05 -24.01 -26.49
N ARG A 177 -6.30 -24.84 -25.79
CA ARG A 177 -5.15 -25.55 -26.37
C ARG A 177 -4.88 -26.89 -25.70
N VAL A 178 -4.30 -27.81 -26.46
CA VAL A 178 -3.73 -29.06 -25.94
C VAL A 178 -2.23 -29.03 -26.20
N PHE A 179 -1.41 -29.21 -25.17
CA PHE A 179 0.04 -29.10 -25.29
C PHE A 179 0.76 -29.99 -24.28
N ASP A 180 2.07 -30.20 -24.49
CA ASP A 180 2.90 -30.99 -23.57
C ASP A 180 3.12 -30.23 -22.27
N MET A 181 2.93 -30.89 -21.14
CA MET A 181 3.21 -30.32 -19.83
C MET A 181 4.70 -30.00 -19.71
N ILE A 182 5.00 -28.78 -19.36
CA ILE A 182 6.36 -28.36 -19.01
C ILE A 182 6.52 -28.57 -17.50
N HIS A 183 7.32 -29.57 -17.14
CA HIS A 183 7.52 -29.97 -15.75
C HIS A 183 8.46 -29.02 -15.00
N VAL A 184 8.31 -28.98 -13.68
CA VAL A 184 9.27 -28.34 -12.79
C VAL A 184 10.57 -29.15 -12.81
N GLU A 185 11.69 -28.47 -13.10
CA GLU A 185 13.02 -29.06 -13.12
C GLU A 185 13.80 -28.75 -11.84
N SER A 186 13.60 -27.57 -11.27
CA SER A 186 14.24 -27.15 -10.03
C SER A 186 13.48 -26.05 -9.32
N ILE A 187 13.75 -25.90 -8.02
CA ILE A 187 13.31 -24.78 -7.19
C ILE A 187 14.57 -24.13 -6.63
N ILE A 188 14.68 -22.80 -6.78
CA ILE A 188 15.71 -21.99 -6.14
C ILE A 188 15.03 -21.31 -4.96
N VAL A 189 15.58 -21.44 -3.76
CA VAL A 189 15.12 -20.75 -2.56
C VAL A 189 16.20 -19.77 -2.15
N ASP A 190 15.81 -18.50 -1.98
CA ASP A 190 16.71 -17.47 -1.51
C ASP A 190 17.06 -17.72 -0.03
N GLU A 191 18.30 -17.39 0.34
CA GLU A 191 18.71 -17.51 1.75
C GLU A 191 18.00 -16.44 2.58
N PRO A 192 17.28 -16.83 3.63
CA PRO A 192 16.68 -15.86 4.53
C PRO A 192 17.73 -15.20 5.40
N ARG A 193 17.37 -14.05 5.97
CA ARG A 193 18.12 -13.46 7.09
C ARG A 193 17.92 -14.31 8.35
N GLU A 194 18.82 -14.13 9.32
CA GLU A 194 18.54 -14.55 10.68
C GLU A 194 17.30 -13.77 11.19
N ILE A 195 16.42 -14.45 11.92
CA ILE A 195 15.19 -13.85 12.43
C ILE A 195 15.10 -13.99 13.95
N PRO A 196 14.52 -13.01 14.68
CA PRO A 196 14.29 -13.15 16.12
C PRO A 196 13.08 -14.03 16.41
N GLU A 197 12.86 -14.35 17.69
CA GLU A 197 11.60 -14.91 18.15
C GLU A 197 10.45 -13.95 17.79
N ASN A 198 9.34 -14.50 17.28
CA ASN A 198 8.17 -13.80 16.72
C ASN A 198 8.44 -13.02 15.41
N GLY A 199 9.67 -12.95 14.94
CA GLY A 199 9.97 -12.40 13.61
C GLY A 199 9.31 -13.21 12.51
N LYS A 200 8.77 -12.53 11.50
CA LYS A 200 8.09 -13.16 10.35
C LYS A 200 8.70 -12.66 9.04
N TYR A 201 8.84 -13.53 8.07
CA TYR A 201 9.19 -13.13 6.71
C TYR A 201 8.56 -14.07 5.69
N LYS A 202 8.31 -13.55 4.49
CA LYS A 202 7.82 -14.34 3.35
C LYS A 202 9.00 -15.01 2.66
N LEU A 203 9.02 -16.34 2.63
CA LEU A 203 10.05 -17.09 1.94
C LEU A 203 9.99 -16.82 0.44
N LYS A 204 11.08 -16.33 -0.14
CA LYS A 204 11.19 -16.11 -1.59
C LYS A 204 11.75 -17.37 -2.24
N TYR A 205 11.14 -17.74 -3.36
CA TYR A 205 11.57 -18.89 -4.15
C TYR A 205 11.26 -18.67 -5.63
N THR A 206 11.95 -19.36 -6.49
CA THR A 206 11.72 -19.36 -7.93
C THR A 206 11.59 -20.80 -8.43
N VAL A 207 10.51 -21.09 -9.14
CA VAL A 207 10.27 -22.38 -9.80
C VAL A 207 10.80 -22.31 -11.22
N LEU A 208 11.63 -23.25 -11.60
CA LEU A 208 12.24 -23.33 -12.92
C LEU A 208 11.81 -24.62 -13.68
N PRO A 209 11.66 -24.54 -15.02
CA PRO A 209 11.78 -23.32 -15.82
C PRO A 209 10.63 -22.33 -15.55
N GLU A 210 10.82 -21.05 -15.85
CA GLU A 210 9.83 -20.01 -15.58
C GLU A 210 8.48 -20.25 -16.27
N ASN A 211 8.48 -20.99 -17.36
CA ASN A 211 7.29 -21.40 -18.10
C ASN A 211 6.77 -22.78 -17.70
N ALA A 212 7.19 -23.33 -16.53
CA ALA A 212 6.60 -24.56 -15.99
C ALA A 212 5.07 -24.42 -15.89
N THR A 213 4.37 -25.48 -16.28
CA THR A 213 2.92 -25.46 -16.41
C THR A 213 2.20 -25.38 -15.07
N GLU A 214 2.69 -26.17 -14.10
CA GLU A 214 2.18 -26.20 -12.72
C GLU A 214 3.31 -25.74 -11.77
N LYS A 215 3.14 -24.58 -11.16
CA LYS A 215 4.15 -23.97 -10.27
C LYS A 215 3.77 -24.00 -8.79
N ALA A 216 2.63 -24.61 -8.46
CA ALA A 216 2.21 -24.73 -7.08
C ALA A 216 3.24 -25.48 -6.24
N VAL A 217 3.47 -24.99 -5.03
CA VAL A 217 4.40 -25.57 -4.08
C VAL A 217 3.74 -25.79 -2.72
N THR A 218 4.35 -26.63 -1.92
CA THR A 218 4.04 -26.84 -0.50
C THR A 218 5.26 -26.56 0.35
N PHE A 219 5.04 -26.21 1.60
CA PHE A 219 6.09 -25.87 2.55
C PHE A 219 6.08 -26.81 3.75
N ALA A 220 7.27 -27.11 4.28
CA ALA A 220 7.41 -27.89 5.49
C ALA A 220 8.62 -27.42 6.30
N SER A 221 8.49 -27.41 7.62
CA SER A 221 9.60 -27.15 8.54
C SER A 221 10.09 -28.47 9.14
N SER A 222 11.41 -28.63 9.26
CA SER A 222 12.03 -29.76 9.97
C SER A 222 11.80 -29.71 11.48
N ASP A 223 11.64 -28.49 12.05
CA ASP A 223 11.32 -28.26 13.45
C ASP A 223 10.41 -27.02 13.62
N PRO A 224 9.08 -27.21 13.59
CA PRO A 224 8.14 -26.10 13.77
C PRO A 224 8.19 -25.44 15.15
N SER A 225 8.87 -26.04 16.13
CA SER A 225 9.06 -25.43 17.45
C SER A 225 10.20 -24.42 17.47
N VAL A 226 11.08 -24.42 16.44
CA VAL A 226 12.13 -23.43 16.20
C VAL A 226 11.66 -22.41 15.17
N ALA A 227 11.27 -22.87 13.97
CA ALA A 227 10.71 -22.01 12.94
C ALA A 227 9.52 -22.68 12.28
N ALA A 228 8.35 -22.07 12.35
CA ALA A 228 7.13 -22.54 11.70
C ALA A 228 6.99 -21.92 10.29
N VAL A 229 6.35 -22.64 9.35
CA VAL A 229 6.01 -22.13 8.04
C VAL A 229 4.53 -22.39 7.74
N SER A 230 3.81 -21.40 7.22
CA SER A 230 2.41 -21.50 6.81
C SER A 230 2.26 -22.05 5.38
N GLU A 231 1.04 -22.40 4.99
CA GLU A 231 0.72 -22.91 3.64
C GLU A 231 1.04 -21.91 2.53
N ASP A 232 1.04 -20.62 2.84
CA ASP A 232 1.40 -19.54 1.91
C ASP A 232 2.90 -19.20 1.92
N GLY A 233 3.72 -19.90 2.73
CA GLY A 233 5.18 -19.72 2.80
C GLY A 233 5.64 -18.60 3.75
N MET A 234 4.79 -18.17 4.70
CA MET A 234 5.22 -17.28 5.78
C MET A 234 5.99 -18.07 6.82
N VAL A 235 7.25 -17.71 7.06
CA VAL A 235 8.11 -18.27 8.10
C VAL A 235 8.01 -17.42 9.35
N THR A 236 7.86 -18.06 10.51
CA THR A 236 7.81 -17.42 11.83
C THR A 236 8.85 -18.03 12.74
N GLY A 237 9.72 -17.22 13.34
CA GLY A 237 10.62 -17.64 14.42
C GLY A 237 9.84 -17.94 15.70
N VAL A 238 10.05 -19.13 16.28
CA VAL A 238 9.29 -19.58 17.46
C VAL A 238 10.17 -19.64 18.70
N SER A 239 11.40 -20.17 18.56
CA SER A 239 12.39 -20.21 19.63
C SER A 239 13.79 -20.29 19.05
N GLU A 240 14.78 -19.85 19.82
CA GLU A 240 16.20 -19.87 19.41
C GLU A 240 16.64 -21.25 18.92
N GLY A 241 17.30 -21.30 17.76
CA GLY A 241 17.79 -22.51 17.13
C GLY A 241 17.85 -22.44 15.61
N CYS A 242 17.96 -23.59 14.96
CA CYS A 242 17.99 -23.72 13.50
C CYS A 242 16.93 -24.72 13.05
N ALA A 243 16.20 -24.40 12.00
CA ALA A 243 15.28 -25.30 11.32
C ALA A 243 15.48 -25.22 9.81
N GLU A 244 15.27 -26.34 9.11
CA GLU A 244 15.28 -26.40 7.65
C GLU A 244 13.85 -26.22 7.13
N ILE A 245 13.63 -25.23 6.28
CA ILE A 245 12.36 -25.01 5.58
C ILE A 245 12.49 -25.57 4.17
N THR A 246 11.65 -26.55 3.85
CA THR A 246 11.62 -27.24 2.55
C THR A 246 10.46 -26.71 1.71
N VAL A 247 10.74 -26.34 0.46
CA VAL A 247 9.77 -25.99 -0.58
C VAL A 247 9.70 -27.16 -1.55
N THR A 248 8.51 -27.70 -1.80
CA THR A 248 8.31 -28.87 -2.67
C THR A 248 7.26 -28.55 -3.74
N SER A 249 7.60 -28.77 -5.02
CA SER A 249 6.64 -28.61 -6.12
C SER A 249 5.53 -29.66 -6.06
N VAL A 250 4.31 -29.27 -6.39
CA VAL A 250 3.20 -30.21 -6.59
C VAL A 250 3.47 -31.08 -7.83
N ASP A 251 4.01 -30.48 -8.88
CA ASP A 251 4.48 -31.19 -10.06
C ASP A 251 5.82 -31.87 -9.79
N GLY A 252 5.82 -33.20 -9.87
CA GLY A 252 7.02 -34.05 -9.79
C GLY A 252 7.68 -34.15 -8.43
N GLY A 253 7.25 -33.40 -7.39
CA GLY A 253 7.80 -33.46 -6.04
C GLY A 253 9.25 -32.99 -5.94
N ILE A 254 9.68 -32.09 -6.81
CA ILE A 254 11.01 -31.47 -6.77
C ILE A 254 11.10 -30.59 -5.52
N SER A 255 12.17 -30.76 -4.73
CA SER A 255 12.32 -30.05 -3.47
C SER A 255 13.62 -29.25 -3.40
N SER A 256 13.56 -28.11 -2.72
CA SER A 256 14.71 -27.32 -2.30
C SER A 256 14.52 -26.89 -0.85
N ALA A 257 15.60 -26.68 -0.11
CA ALA A 257 15.50 -26.33 1.29
C ALA A 257 16.50 -25.23 1.67
N VAL A 258 16.15 -24.48 2.71
CA VAL A 258 17.00 -23.43 3.29
C VAL A 258 16.99 -23.53 4.80
N THR A 259 18.15 -23.28 5.43
CA THR A 259 18.26 -23.22 6.89
C THR A 259 17.86 -21.85 7.40
N VAL A 260 16.89 -21.81 8.31
CA VAL A 260 16.47 -20.62 9.05
C VAL A 260 17.08 -20.65 10.44
N THR A 261 17.78 -19.60 10.82
CA THR A 261 18.33 -19.41 12.17
C THR A 261 17.46 -18.45 12.94
N VAL A 262 16.95 -18.87 14.08
CA VAL A 262 16.22 -18.00 15.01
C VAL A 262 17.18 -17.61 16.13
N THR A 263 17.41 -16.32 16.30
CA THR A 263 18.35 -15.75 17.29
C THR A 263 17.84 -14.40 17.78
N ASN A 264 18.02 -14.11 19.07
CA ASN A 264 17.63 -12.83 19.65
C ASN A 264 18.57 -11.67 19.27
N ASP A 265 19.69 -11.99 18.60
CA ASP A 265 20.64 -10.97 18.11
C ASP A 265 20.32 -10.49 16.68
N ALA A 266 19.31 -11.08 16.03
CA ALA A 266 18.91 -10.67 14.69
C ALA A 266 18.25 -9.31 14.71
N ARG A 267 18.64 -8.44 13.75
CA ARG A 267 17.95 -7.16 13.53
C ARG A 267 16.52 -7.42 13.09
N PHE A 268 15.60 -6.78 13.76
CA PHE A 268 14.17 -6.90 13.49
C PHE A 268 13.44 -5.64 13.95
N ALA A 269 12.52 -5.16 13.14
CA ALA A 269 11.70 -4.03 13.51
C ALA A 269 10.21 -4.33 13.29
N ASN A 270 9.40 -4.02 14.31
CA ASN A 270 7.95 -3.98 14.22
C ASN A 270 7.52 -2.57 13.85
N LEU A 271 7.25 -2.35 12.59
CA LEU A 271 6.93 -1.06 12.02
C LEU A 271 5.41 -0.88 11.89
N TYR A 272 4.97 0.31 12.07
CA TYR A 272 3.58 0.71 11.86
C TYR A 272 3.54 1.88 10.90
N ALA A 273 2.53 1.92 10.02
CA ALA A 273 2.30 3.06 9.17
C ALA A 273 0.82 3.22 8.86
N TYR A 274 0.43 4.44 8.54
CA TYR A 274 -0.84 4.72 7.93
C TYR A 274 -0.80 4.33 6.46
N ILE A 275 -1.76 3.49 6.04
CA ILE A 275 -1.91 3.06 4.66
C ILE A 275 -3.03 3.87 4.03
N GLN A 276 -2.67 4.71 3.05
CA GLN A 276 -3.62 5.46 2.26
C GLN A 276 -4.00 4.65 1.03
N TYR A 277 -5.29 4.42 0.85
CA TYR A 277 -5.85 3.77 -0.31
C TYR A 277 -5.57 2.27 -0.43
N ASP A 278 -6.48 1.46 0.12
CA ASP A 278 -6.57 0.04 -0.23
C ASP A 278 -7.44 -0.14 -1.49
N PRO A 279 -6.87 -0.50 -2.64
CA PRO A 279 -7.63 -0.71 -3.87
C PRO A 279 -8.52 -1.97 -3.85
N ILE A 280 -8.34 -2.86 -2.86
CA ILE A 280 -9.00 -4.17 -2.81
C ILE A 280 -10.12 -4.23 -1.76
N GLY A 281 -10.00 -3.51 -0.65
CA GLY A 281 -10.89 -3.64 0.52
C GLY A 281 -11.95 -2.56 0.69
N GLY A 282 -11.98 -1.52 -0.14
CA GLY A 282 -12.92 -0.38 -0.04
C GLY A 282 -12.45 0.66 0.98
N ASN A 283 -12.39 1.83 0.61
CA ASN A 283 -12.30 3.21 1.16
C ASN A 283 -12.05 3.42 2.67
N GLN A 284 -11.46 2.52 3.42
CA GLN A 284 -11.08 2.75 4.79
C GLN A 284 -9.56 2.83 4.90
N ASP A 285 -9.11 3.96 5.40
CA ASP A 285 -7.74 4.25 5.71
C ASP A 285 -7.46 3.72 7.13
N PHE A 286 -6.35 3.04 7.35
CA PHE A 286 -6.05 2.37 8.62
C PHE A 286 -4.56 2.40 8.96
N ILE A 287 -4.23 2.19 10.22
CA ILE A 287 -2.88 1.90 10.65
C ILE A 287 -2.63 0.40 10.50
N ALA A 288 -1.57 0.07 9.78
CA ALA A 288 -1.09 -1.27 9.58
C ALA A 288 0.20 -1.52 10.37
N HIS A 289 0.33 -2.74 10.87
CA HIS A 289 1.59 -3.32 11.33
C HIS A 289 2.24 -4.12 10.22
N PHE A 290 3.55 -4.04 10.10
CA PHE A 290 4.40 -4.82 9.20
C PHE A 290 5.80 -4.96 9.79
N THR A 291 6.67 -5.73 9.14
CA THR A 291 8.04 -5.92 9.61
C THR A 291 9.03 -5.57 8.51
N ASP A 292 10.27 -5.28 8.87
CA ASP A 292 11.36 -5.03 7.91
C ASP A 292 11.69 -6.28 7.09
N LEU A 293 11.36 -7.47 7.58
CA LEU A 293 11.55 -8.74 6.87
C LEU A 293 10.43 -9.07 5.88
N ALA A 294 9.26 -8.46 6.04
CA ALA A 294 8.08 -8.70 5.20
C ALA A 294 7.22 -7.41 5.05
N PRO A 295 7.74 -6.35 4.44
CA PRO A 295 7.04 -5.07 4.39
C PRO A 295 5.80 -5.07 3.49
N ASP A 296 5.63 -6.06 2.62
CA ASP A 296 4.45 -6.29 1.78
C ASP A 296 3.32 -7.06 2.49
N ILE A 297 3.57 -7.53 3.71
CA ILE A 297 2.59 -8.26 4.53
C ILE A 297 2.16 -7.39 5.67
N ILE A 298 0.92 -6.94 5.61
CA ILE A 298 0.35 -6.02 6.58
C ILE A 298 -0.68 -6.72 7.47
N GLU A 299 -0.70 -6.32 8.73
CA GLU A 299 -1.77 -6.63 9.68
C GLU A 299 -2.54 -5.34 9.99
N HIS A 300 -3.84 -5.36 9.80
CA HIS A 300 -4.71 -4.24 10.15
C HIS A 300 -4.79 -4.09 11.66
N VAL A 301 -4.47 -2.91 12.18
CA VAL A 301 -4.41 -2.65 13.62
C VAL A 301 -5.52 -1.73 14.09
N LEU A 302 -5.69 -0.58 13.44
CA LEU A 302 -6.61 0.46 13.89
C LEU A 302 -7.20 1.22 12.70
N ASP A 303 -8.55 1.30 12.66
CA ASP A 303 -9.26 2.21 11.77
C ASP A 303 -9.11 3.65 12.25
N ILE A 304 -8.72 4.56 11.35
CA ILE A 304 -8.75 5.99 11.65
C ILE A 304 -10.21 6.45 11.52
N PRO A 305 -10.82 7.00 12.58
CA PRO A 305 -12.22 7.41 12.57
C PRO A 305 -12.51 8.42 11.45
N ASP A 306 -13.66 8.26 10.79
CA ASP A 306 -14.14 9.14 9.73
C ASP A 306 -14.07 10.62 10.14
N CYS A 307 -13.18 11.36 9.53
CA CYS A 307 -13.28 12.81 9.50
C CYS A 307 -14.29 13.18 8.38
N PRO A 308 -15.43 13.81 8.68
CA PRO A 308 -16.64 13.76 7.85
C PRO A 308 -16.61 14.51 6.52
N ALA A 309 -15.51 15.02 6.05
CA ALA A 309 -15.55 15.90 4.88
C ALA A 309 -14.69 15.49 3.67
N VAL A 310 -13.51 14.95 3.81
CA VAL A 310 -12.64 14.65 2.64
C VAL A 310 -11.59 13.63 3.08
N ARG A 311 -11.56 12.42 2.53
CA ARG A 311 -10.57 11.36 2.68
C ARG A 311 -9.71 11.49 3.95
N PRO A 312 -10.08 10.84 5.05
CA PRO A 312 -9.27 10.87 6.26
C PRO A 312 -7.88 10.33 5.93
N GLY A 313 -6.88 10.82 6.59
CA GLY A 313 -5.51 10.39 6.46
C GLY A 313 -4.72 10.90 7.64
N THR A 314 -3.58 10.32 7.93
CA THR A 314 -2.58 10.95 8.77
C THR A 314 -1.47 11.49 7.88
N SER A 315 -0.92 12.65 8.22
CA SER A 315 0.22 13.20 7.51
C SER A 315 1.54 12.88 8.22
N SER A 316 1.48 12.59 9.52
CA SER A 316 2.66 12.50 10.37
C SER A 316 2.40 11.64 11.61
N ALA A 317 3.43 11.02 12.12
CA ALA A 317 3.43 10.35 13.42
C ALA A 317 4.80 10.45 14.08
N ALA A 318 4.82 10.41 15.42
CA ALA A 318 6.03 10.25 16.23
C ALA A 318 5.69 9.50 17.51
N VAL A 319 6.60 8.64 17.96
CA VAL A 319 6.47 7.90 19.22
C VAL A 319 7.17 8.65 20.35
N ALA A 320 6.48 8.77 21.48
CA ALA A 320 7.11 9.18 22.74
C ALA A 320 6.53 8.34 23.89
N GLY A 321 7.33 7.44 24.41
CA GLY A 321 6.91 6.43 25.38
C GLY A 321 5.83 5.50 24.81
N ASN A 322 4.76 5.28 25.56
CA ASN A 322 3.65 4.42 25.13
C ASN A 322 2.62 5.13 24.25
N TYR A 323 2.97 6.25 23.63
CA TYR A 323 2.00 7.02 22.85
C TYR A 323 2.55 7.38 21.48
N VAL A 324 1.66 7.32 20.47
CA VAL A 324 1.89 7.90 19.15
C VAL A 324 1.15 9.22 19.06
N TYR A 325 1.83 10.24 18.57
CA TYR A 325 1.31 11.58 18.35
C TYR A 325 1.33 11.90 16.87
N GLY A 326 0.29 12.57 16.36
CA GLY A 326 0.28 12.94 14.95
C GLY A 326 -0.88 13.86 14.60
N TYR A 327 -0.98 14.19 13.32
CA TYR A 327 -2.05 15.00 12.78
C TYR A 327 -2.81 14.25 11.69
N THR A 328 -4.13 14.38 11.69
CA THR A 328 -4.97 13.95 10.59
C THR A 328 -4.76 14.84 9.36
N LYS A 329 -5.14 14.36 8.18
CA LYS A 329 -5.03 15.11 6.93
C LYS A 329 -6.39 15.16 6.20
N PRO A 330 -7.33 16.01 6.64
CA PRO A 330 -8.65 16.08 6.03
C PRO A 330 -8.67 16.73 4.63
N GLY A 331 -7.54 17.20 4.12
CA GLY A 331 -7.47 17.91 2.84
C GLY A 331 -6.03 18.24 2.44
N ILE A 332 -5.80 19.51 2.12
CA ILE A 332 -4.45 20.02 1.75
C ILE A 332 -3.64 20.51 2.96
N TYR A 333 -4.24 20.56 4.14
CA TYR A 333 -3.63 20.95 5.41
C TYR A 333 -3.73 19.80 6.40
N SER A 334 -2.93 19.83 7.46
CA SER A 334 -3.14 18.94 8.60
C SER A 334 -4.41 19.34 9.36
N GLY A 335 -5.14 18.35 9.85
CA GLY A 335 -6.35 18.53 10.64
C GLY A 335 -6.10 18.38 12.13
N ASP A 336 -6.96 17.60 12.79
CA ASP A 336 -6.94 17.41 14.23
C ASP A 336 -5.67 16.69 14.69
N PHE A 337 -5.13 17.13 15.82
CA PHE A 337 -4.09 16.41 16.53
C PHE A 337 -4.66 15.17 17.21
N TYR A 338 -3.98 14.03 17.10
CA TYR A 338 -4.40 12.78 17.70
C TYR A 338 -3.30 12.18 18.58
N ILE A 339 -3.73 11.38 19.54
CA ILE A 339 -2.86 10.57 20.39
C ILE A 339 -3.40 9.13 20.39
N ILE A 340 -2.52 8.16 20.10
CA ILE A 340 -2.83 6.74 20.19
C ILE A 340 -2.08 6.15 21.38
N ASP A 341 -2.78 5.49 22.29
CA ASP A 341 -2.18 4.70 23.37
C ASP A 341 -1.78 3.33 22.83
N LEU A 342 -0.49 3.03 22.75
CA LEU A 342 0.06 1.78 22.24
C LEU A 342 -0.28 0.56 23.09
N THR A 343 -0.74 0.75 24.33
CA THR A 343 -1.17 -0.35 25.22
C THR A 343 -2.58 -0.79 24.89
N THR A 344 -3.47 0.16 24.60
CA THR A 344 -4.91 -0.09 24.40
C THR A 344 -5.33 0.03 22.94
N TRP A 345 -4.52 0.66 22.10
CA TRP A 345 -4.83 1.07 20.73
C TRP A 345 -6.05 2.01 20.64
N GLU A 346 -6.33 2.74 21.70
CA GLU A 346 -7.35 3.77 21.69
C GLU A 346 -6.79 5.07 21.12
N ILE A 347 -7.51 5.66 20.16
CA ILE A 347 -7.21 6.98 19.60
C ILE A 347 -8.02 8.04 20.33
N THR A 348 -7.36 9.14 20.70
CA THR A 348 -8.00 10.30 21.31
C THR A 348 -7.64 11.56 20.55
N PHE A 349 -8.56 12.52 20.52
CA PHE A 349 -8.37 13.83 19.92
C PHE A 349 -8.46 14.87 21.05
N PRO A 350 -7.33 15.36 21.58
CA PRO A 350 -7.35 16.41 22.58
C PRO A 350 -8.10 17.64 22.05
N ALA A 351 -8.82 18.34 22.95
CA ALA A 351 -9.46 19.60 22.62
C ALA A 351 -8.39 20.68 22.51
N GLY A 352 -7.67 20.69 21.42
CA GLY A 352 -6.61 21.63 21.10
C GLY A 352 -6.89 22.40 19.82
N GLU A 353 -5.90 23.15 19.39
CA GLU A 353 -5.98 23.85 18.11
C GLU A 353 -5.66 22.84 16.98
N GLU A 354 -6.37 22.95 15.86
CA GLU A 354 -5.97 22.33 14.61
C GLU A 354 -4.54 22.80 14.26
N ALA A 355 -3.81 22.06 13.39
CA ALA A 355 -2.49 22.49 12.92
C ALA A 355 -2.49 23.90 12.27
N GLY A 356 -3.64 24.54 12.20
CA GLY A 356 -3.85 25.83 11.59
C GLY A 356 -3.59 25.79 10.09
N ASP A 357 -2.77 26.71 9.61
CA ASP A 357 -2.40 26.80 8.20
C ASP A 357 -1.18 25.90 7.83
N TYR A 358 -0.73 25.02 8.74
CA TYR A 358 0.37 24.12 8.49
C TYR A 358 -0.09 22.78 7.92
N LEU A 359 0.70 22.27 6.98
CA LEU A 359 0.70 20.87 6.60
C LEU A 359 1.94 20.22 7.21
N VAL A 360 1.75 19.40 8.23
CA VAL A 360 2.82 18.65 8.89
C VAL A 360 3.10 17.40 8.04
N TYR A 361 4.33 17.28 7.56
CA TYR A 361 4.75 16.18 6.68
C TYR A 361 5.23 14.96 7.44
N ASP A 362 6.05 15.18 8.48
CA ASP A 362 6.56 14.13 9.34
C ASP A 362 6.98 14.70 10.69
N MET A 363 7.08 13.84 11.70
CA MET A 363 7.36 14.22 13.08
C MET A 363 8.35 13.25 13.69
N ALA A 364 9.12 13.73 14.69
CA ALA A 364 10.00 12.90 15.46
C ALA A 364 10.14 13.43 16.90
N TYR A 365 10.35 12.52 17.85
CA TYR A 365 10.59 12.86 19.23
C TYR A 365 12.08 12.80 19.55
N ASP A 366 12.61 13.89 20.08
CA ASP A 366 13.98 14.00 20.56
C ASP A 366 14.04 13.52 22.01
N HIS A 367 14.56 12.32 22.21
CA HIS A 367 14.69 11.71 23.53
C HIS A 367 15.76 12.39 24.41
N GLU A 368 16.75 13.06 23.82
CA GLU A 368 17.77 13.79 24.59
C GLU A 368 17.20 15.11 25.14
N ARG A 369 16.48 15.87 24.27
CA ARG A 369 15.90 17.17 24.66
C ARG A 369 14.50 17.05 25.22
N GLN A 370 13.88 15.86 25.17
CA GLN A 370 12.49 15.58 25.58
C GLN A 370 11.46 16.49 24.88
N ARG A 371 11.66 16.74 23.59
CA ARG A 371 10.85 17.63 22.76
C ARG A 371 10.40 16.95 21.49
N MET A 372 9.23 17.32 21.00
CA MET A 372 8.70 16.83 19.75
C MET A 372 8.89 17.87 18.65
N PHE A 373 9.52 17.47 17.56
CA PHE A 373 9.78 18.30 16.40
C PHE A 373 8.98 17.78 15.20
N ALA A 374 8.69 18.69 14.29
CA ALA A 374 8.04 18.34 13.03
C ALA A 374 8.57 19.19 11.87
N MET A 375 8.45 18.64 10.70
CA MET A 375 8.67 19.33 9.44
C MET A 375 7.31 19.69 8.84
N ALA A 376 7.06 20.95 8.58
CA ALA A 376 5.79 21.45 8.11
C ALA A 376 5.94 22.47 6.97
N THR A 377 4.91 22.64 6.14
CA THR A 377 4.83 23.76 5.19
C THR A 377 3.69 24.68 5.55
N HIS A 378 3.86 25.96 5.25
CA HIS A 378 2.82 26.98 5.37
C HIS A 378 2.41 27.45 3.97
N TYR A 379 1.15 27.24 3.58
CA TYR A 379 0.66 27.53 2.23
C TYR A 379 1.43 26.90 1.06
N GLY A 380 2.16 25.81 1.31
CA GLY A 380 2.62 24.90 0.25
C GLY A 380 3.94 25.23 -0.45
N SER A 381 4.75 26.21 0.03
CA SER A 381 6.01 26.53 -0.68
C SER A 381 7.27 26.38 0.17
N ASP A 382 7.26 26.76 1.42
CA ASP A 382 8.46 26.82 2.24
C ASP A 382 8.37 25.83 3.40
N PHE A 383 9.43 25.08 3.65
CA PHE A 383 9.49 24.14 4.76
C PHE A 383 9.89 24.85 6.05
N TRP A 384 9.22 24.50 7.13
CA TRP A 384 9.42 25.03 8.45
C TRP A 384 9.74 23.91 9.43
N LEU A 385 10.75 24.12 10.24
CA LEU A 385 11.00 23.34 11.44
C LEU A 385 10.13 23.92 12.56
N VAL A 386 9.34 23.06 13.16
CA VAL A 386 8.39 23.45 14.21
C VAL A 386 8.52 22.51 15.42
N GLU A 387 8.14 23.01 16.59
CA GLU A 387 7.97 22.22 17.81
C GLU A 387 6.47 21.97 18.03
N VAL A 388 6.11 20.76 18.44
CA VAL A 388 4.74 20.34 18.73
C VAL A 388 4.58 20.07 20.22
N ASP A 389 3.59 20.70 20.85
CA ASP A 389 3.24 20.40 22.24
C ASP A 389 2.45 19.09 22.29
N ARG A 390 2.96 18.08 22.99
CA ARG A 390 2.35 16.75 23.10
C ARG A 390 0.99 16.73 23.82
N ARG A 391 0.64 17.80 24.54
CA ARG A 391 -0.60 17.89 25.32
C ARG A 391 -1.82 18.22 24.48
N ASP A 392 -1.64 19.10 23.50
CA ASP A 392 -2.75 19.69 22.75
C ASP A 392 -2.46 19.86 21.24
N GLY A 393 -1.25 19.54 20.79
CA GLY A 393 -0.85 19.66 19.39
C GLY A 393 -0.58 21.11 18.94
N SER A 394 -0.42 22.06 19.86
CA SER A 394 -0.08 23.42 19.46
C SER A 394 1.32 23.47 18.82
N ILE A 395 1.43 24.23 17.73
CA ILE A 395 2.65 24.35 16.92
C ILE A 395 3.37 25.66 17.24
N THR A 396 4.65 25.54 17.57
CA THR A 396 5.56 26.69 17.71
C THR A 396 6.61 26.67 16.61
N THR A 397 6.64 27.69 15.76
CA THR A 397 7.65 27.83 14.69
C THR A 397 9.03 28.08 15.28
N ILE A 398 10.02 27.29 14.85
CA ILE A 398 11.42 27.47 15.25
C ILE A 398 12.16 28.26 14.16
N ALA A 399 12.20 27.76 12.93
CA ALA A 399 12.91 28.36 11.82
C ALA A 399 12.35 27.93 10.45
N GLU A 400 12.54 28.76 9.44
CA GLU A 400 12.42 28.33 8.04
C GLU A 400 13.59 27.40 7.70
N MET A 401 13.29 26.26 7.06
CA MET A 401 14.30 25.27 6.72
C MET A 401 15.02 25.68 5.42
N ASN A 402 16.35 25.74 5.48
CA ASN A 402 17.15 25.88 4.28
C ASN A 402 17.35 24.52 3.59
N THR A 403 16.40 24.12 2.79
CA THR A 403 16.39 22.83 2.07
C THR A 403 17.24 22.83 0.79
N LEU A 404 18.10 23.82 0.59
CA LEU A 404 18.95 23.98 -0.58
C LEU A 404 18.17 24.04 -1.92
N GLY A 405 16.95 24.60 -1.88
CA GLY A 405 16.05 24.68 -3.03
C GLY A 405 15.44 23.35 -3.47
N LYS A 406 15.36 22.39 -2.57
CA LYS A 406 14.73 21.07 -2.76
C LYS A 406 13.54 20.91 -1.84
N ASN A 407 12.67 19.95 -2.17
CA ASN A 407 11.64 19.51 -1.22
C ASN A 407 12.26 18.57 -0.19
N ALA A 408 11.75 18.63 1.02
CA ALA A 408 12.13 17.73 2.12
C ALA A 408 11.01 16.71 2.35
N TRP A 409 11.40 15.44 2.48
CA TRP A 409 10.48 14.30 2.63
C TRP A 409 10.96 13.35 3.71
N GLY A 410 10.07 13.07 4.67
CA GLY A 410 10.43 12.29 5.85
C GLY A 410 11.29 13.07 6.83
N PHE A 411 11.12 12.81 8.11
CA PHE A 411 11.85 13.48 9.18
C PHE A 411 12.00 12.55 10.37
N THR A 412 13.21 12.38 10.86
CA THR A 412 13.47 11.57 12.05
C THR A 412 14.63 12.11 12.86
N ILE A 413 14.77 11.64 14.10
CA ILE A 413 15.82 12.06 15.05
C ILE A 413 16.45 10.81 15.65
N ASP A 414 17.80 10.77 15.68
CA ASP A 414 18.55 9.64 16.25
C ASP A 414 18.64 9.69 17.79
N SER A 415 19.29 8.68 18.36
CA SER A 415 19.46 8.56 19.82
C SER A 415 20.32 9.66 20.45
N GLU A 416 21.10 10.39 19.66
CA GLU A 416 21.96 11.50 20.09
C GLU A 416 21.30 12.88 19.89
N GLY A 417 20.05 12.91 19.38
CA GLY A 417 19.30 14.14 19.09
C GLY A 417 19.72 14.84 17.80
N ASN A 418 20.33 14.12 16.85
CA ASN A 418 20.57 14.62 15.50
C ASN A 418 19.38 14.33 14.60
N ALA A 419 18.96 15.32 13.82
CA ALA A 419 17.80 15.20 12.94
C ALA A 419 18.19 14.99 11.48
N TYR A 420 17.36 14.23 10.76
CA TYR A 420 17.59 13.85 9.38
C TYR A 420 16.34 14.02 8.52
N THR A 421 16.55 14.28 7.23
CA THR A 421 15.50 14.35 6.19
C THR A 421 16.05 13.86 4.85
N ILE A 422 15.16 13.52 3.93
CA ILE A 422 15.51 13.26 2.52
C ILE A 422 15.16 14.50 1.68
N LEU A 423 16.14 15.05 0.98
CA LEU A 423 15.96 16.14 0.04
C LEU A 423 15.86 15.61 -1.39
N ALA A 424 14.81 16.01 -2.11
CA ALA A 424 14.60 15.66 -3.53
C ALA A 424 14.18 16.91 -4.33
N SER A 425 14.43 16.91 -5.64
CA SER A 425 14.06 18.05 -6.48
C SER A 425 12.55 18.17 -6.64
N ASP A 426 12.06 19.40 -6.63
CA ASP A 426 10.70 19.73 -7.05
C ASP A 426 10.70 20.07 -8.56
N THR A 427 10.85 19.10 -9.41
CA THR A 427 10.78 19.38 -10.87
C THR A 427 9.35 19.37 -11.41
N GLY A 428 8.34 19.10 -10.57
CA GLY A 428 6.93 19.01 -11.00
C GLY A 428 6.68 17.95 -12.09
N SER A 429 7.73 17.28 -12.52
CA SER A 429 7.70 16.16 -13.44
C SER A 429 8.07 14.89 -12.68
N TYR A 430 7.41 13.80 -12.97
CA TYR A 430 7.77 12.46 -12.48
C TYR A 430 9.15 12.04 -13.00
N ASP A 431 10.17 12.88 -12.77
CA ASP A 431 11.53 12.55 -13.14
C ASP A 431 12.09 11.50 -12.19
N ARG A 432 11.94 10.24 -12.60
CA ARG A 432 12.45 9.08 -11.87
C ARG A 432 13.98 9.00 -11.85
N THR A 433 14.67 10.02 -12.32
CA THR A 433 16.15 10.07 -12.33
C THR A 433 16.72 10.85 -11.17
N ASP A 434 15.93 11.69 -10.48
CA ASP A 434 16.41 12.40 -9.29
C ASP A 434 16.36 11.48 -8.06
N THR A 435 17.50 11.36 -7.40
CA THR A 435 17.70 10.50 -6.25
C THR A 435 17.61 11.30 -4.96
N GLY A 436 17.05 10.68 -3.91
CA GLY A 436 16.97 11.27 -2.57
C GLY A 436 18.36 11.57 -2.01
N LYS A 437 18.54 12.75 -1.41
CA LYS A 437 19.75 13.14 -0.70
C LYS A 437 19.47 13.07 0.80
N LEU A 438 20.14 12.17 1.49
CA LEU A 438 20.14 12.20 2.96
C LEU A 438 20.81 13.49 3.43
N ALA A 439 20.14 14.21 4.31
CA ALA A 439 20.64 15.45 4.89
C ALA A 439 20.39 15.50 6.40
N SER A 440 21.33 16.09 7.14
CA SER A 440 21.11 16.48 8.53
C SER A 440 20.34 17.80 8.60
N VAL A 441 19.56 17.97 9.66
CA VAL A 441 18.79 19.19 9.94
C VAL A 441 19.23 19.78 11.27
N ASN A 442 19.62 21.04 11.28
CA ASN A 442 19.93 21.74 12.52
C ASN A 442 18.62 22.15 13.22
N LEU A 443 18.36 21.61 14.41
CA LEU A 443 17.11 21.82 15.15
C LEU A 443 16.93 23.22 15.74
N GLU A 444 17.94 24.10 15.65
CA GLU A 444 17.85 25.49 16.12
C GLU A 444 17.66 26.47 14.94
N THR A 445 18.25 26.16 13.79
CA THR A 445 18.31 27.09 12.64
C THR A 445 17.55 26.65 11.42
N GLY A 446 17.14 25.37 11.35
CA GLY A 446 16.51 24.78 10.16
C GLY A 446 17.48 24.56 8.99
N GLU A 447 18.79 24.75 9.19
CA GLU A 447 19.76 24.51 8.11
C GLU A 447 19.90 23.02 7.80
N CYS A 448 19.81 22.67 6.50
CA CYS A 448 20.05 21.32 6.00
C CYS A 448 21.45 21.20 5.41
N SER A 449 22.14 20.10 5.72
CA SER A 449 23.44 19.76 5.15
C SER A 449 23.40 18.36 4.56
N ILE A 450 23.67 18.24 3.24
CA ILE A 450 23.67 16.94 2.56
C ILE A 450 24.81 16.08 3.11
N ILE A 451 24.46 14.88 3.56
CA ILE A 451 25.39 13.84 4.00
C ILE A 451 25.80 12.99 2.80
N ALA A 452 24.82 12.45 2.07
CA ALA A 452 25.06 11.54 0.96
C ALA A 452 23.92 11.52 -0.06
N ASP A 453 24.20 10.93 -1.22
CA ASP A 453 23.20 10.56 -2.23
C ASP A 453 22.79 9.11 -1.99
N THR A 454 21.52 8.84 -1.74
CA THR A 454 21.01 7.49 -1.50
C THR A 454 21.01 6.60 -2.74
N GLY A 455 21.11 7.20 -3.94
CA GLY A 455 21.00 6.49 -5.22
C GLY A 455 19.57 6.02 -5.54
N ILE A 456 18.59 6.22 -4.65
CA ILE A 456 17.21 5.78 -4.82
C ILE A 456 16.36 6.93 -5.38
N PRO A 457 15.67 6.73 -6.51
CA PRO A 457 14.73 7.71 -7.04
C PRO A 457 13.65 8.08 -6.03
N THR A 458 13.44 9.37 -5.82
CA THR A 458 12.56 9.86 -4.75
C THR A 458 11.79 11.09 -5.22
N TYR A 459 10.48 11.11 -4.95
CA TYR A 459 9.66 12.27 -5.33
C TYR A 459 8.60 12.60 -4.26
N PHE A 460 7.65 11.77 -3.96
CA PHE A 460 6.47 12.10 -3.16
C PHE A 460 6.18 10.98 -2.15
N ALA A 461 5.41 11.29 -1.09
CA ALA A 461 4.97 10.33 -0.08
C ALA A 461 6.12 9.45 0.46
N ASN A 462 6.91 10.03 1.32
CA ASN A 462 7.97 9.34 2.05
C ASN A 462 7.77 9.59 3.55
N THR A 463 8.10 8.60 4.35
CA THR A 463 8.17 8.71 5.81
C THR A 463 9.40 7.97 6.30
N MET A 464 9.96 8.45 7.39
CA MET A 464 11.20 7.92 7.97
C MET A 464 11.02 7.73 9.47
N GLU A 465 11.62 6.65 9.99
CA GLU A 465 11.67 6.43 11.42
C GLU A 465 13.04 5.91 11.83
N PHE A 466 13.56 6.42 12.94
CA PHE A 466 14.83 5.96 13.50
C PHE A 466 14.61 4.78 14.44
N ASP A 467 15.30 3.70 14.18
CA ASP A 467 15.34 2.53 15.06
C ASP A 467 16.44 2.73 16.11
N HIS A 468 16.02 3.01 17.33
CA HIS A 468 16.92 3.25 18.45
C HIS A 468 17.65 1.98 18.94
N ASP A 469 17.10 0.80 18.66
CA ASP A 469 17.71 -0.47 19.03
C ASP A 469 18.76 -0.91 18.01
N ASN A 470 18.43 -0.80 16.72
CA ASN A 470 19.31 -1.23 15.62
C ASN A 470 20.18 -0.09 15.06
N GLN A 471 20.03 1.13 15.53
CA GLN A 471 20.79 2.32 15.13
C GLN A 471 20.81 2.53 13.62
N CYS A 472 19.64 2.56 13.01
CA CYS A 472 19.45 2.79 11.58
C CYS A 472 18.14 3.53 11.32
N ILE A 473 17.99 4.06 10.11
CA ILE A 473 16.74 4.68 9.67
C ILE A 473 15.97 3.71 8.80
N TYR A 474 14.69 3.47 9.10
CA TYR A 474 13.75 2.89 8.15
C TYR A 474 13.14 4.00 7.29
N TRP A 475 13.11 3.76 5.99
CA TRP A 475 12.62 4.72 5.01
C TRP A 475 11.64 4.05 4.05
N CYS A 476 10.35 4.43 4.12
CA CYS A 476 9.35 4.09 3.12
C CYS A 476 9.41 5.06 1.96
N ASN A 477 9.58 4.55 0.75
CA ASN A 477 9.62 5.34 -0.48
C ASN A 477 8.57 4.84 -1.47
N SER A 478 7.49 5.59 -1.63
CA SER A 478 6.37 5.22 -2.51
C SER A 478 6.75 5.22 -3.99
N LEU A 479 7.69 6.08 -4.44
CA LEU A 479 8.09 6.13 -5.84
C LEU A 479 8.81 4.85 -6.29
N SER A 480 9.70 4.31 -5.46
CA SER A 480 10.40 3.05 -5.71
C SER A 480 9.62 1.83 -5.19
N ASN A 481 8.46 2.08 -4.55
CA ASN A 481 7.61 1.09 -3.92
C ASN A 481 8.39 0.15 -2.97
N GLY A 482 9.15 0.73 -2.04
CA GLY A 482 10.03 -0.04 -1.18
C GLY A 482 10.23 0.51 0.22
N LEU A 483 10.47 -0.42 1.15
CA LEU A 483 11.08 -0.16 2.45
C LEU A 483 12.58 -0.33 2.32
N TYR A 484 13.32 0.63 2.84
CA TYR A 484 14.77 0.64 2.88
C TYR A 484 15.27 0.83 4.31
N ILE A 485 16.38 0.16 4.64
CA ILE A 485 17.22 0.55 5.78
C ILE A 485 18.26 1.51 5.23
N LEU A 486 18.42 2.63 5.89
CA LEU A 486 19.31 3.71 5.50
C LEU A 486 20.34 3.92 6.61
N ASP A 487 21.62 3.76 6.28
CA ASP A 487 22.72 4.15 7.15
C ASP A 487 22.81 5.70 7.19
N TYR A 488 22.54 6.27 8.33
CA TYR A 488 22.48 7.74 8.49
C TYR A 488 23.82 8.45 8.49
N HIS A 489 24.94 7.72 8.53
CA HIS A 489 26.27 8.26 8.39
C HIS A 489 26.79 8.26 6.96
N THR A 490 26.48 7.22 6.18
CA THR A 490 27.02 6.98 4.83
C THR A 490 26.01 7.22 3.72
N GLY A 491 24.70 7.15 4.02
CA GLY A 491 23.62 7.17 3.05
C GLY A 491 23.48 5.87 2.26
N GLU A 492 24.22 4.82 2.60
CA GLU A 492 24.04 3.51 2.00
C GLU A 492 22.66 2.95 2.34
N THR A 493 22.03 2.29 1.37
CA THR A 493 20.68 1.75 1.51
C THR A 493 20.66 0.25 1.32
N GLU A 494 19.91 -0.44 2.17
CA GLU A 494 19.57 -1.85 2.02
C GLU A 494 18.07 -1.99 1.73
N PHE A 495 17.69 -2.67 0.64
CA PHE A 495 16.30 -2.89 0.28
C PHE A 495 15.70 -4.04 1.08
N CYS A 496 14.71 -3.77 1.92
CA CYS A 496 14.00 -4.78 2.72
C CYS A 496 12.96 -5.55 1.90
N GLY A 497 12.21 -4.85 1.06
CA GLY A 497 11.14 -5.42 0.25
C GLY A 497 10.21 -4.38 -0.34
N GLY A 498 9.29 -4.81 -1.22
CA GLY A 498 8.23 -3.96 -1.77
C GLY A 498 7.18 -3.64 -0.70
N LEU A 499 6.48 -2.53 -0.87
CA LEU A 499 5.34 -2.15 -0.02
C LEU A 499 4.07 -2.85 -0.51
N TYR A 500 3.12 -3.09 0.40
CA TYR A 500 1.85 -3.73 0.08
C TYR A 500 1.08 -2.99 -1.03
N ASN A 501 0.73 -3.71 -2.09
CA ASN A 501 -0.04 -3.22 -3.24
C ASN A 501 0.46 -1.91 -3.89
N GLY A 502 1.73 -1.54 -3.69
CA GLY A 502 2.24 -0.26 -4.16
C GLY A 502 1.60 0.94 -3.46
N GLY A 503 1.07 0.74 -2.25
CA GLY A 503 0.39 1.74 -1.46
C GLY A 503 1.32 2.82 -0.91
N ASP A 504 0.76 3.99 -0.66
CA ASP A 504 1.46 5.06 0.03
C ASP A 504 1.47 4.77 1.54
N TYR A 505 2.65 4.46 2.07
CA TYR A 505 2.91 4.36 3.51
C TYR A 505 3.29 5.76 4.00
N MET A 506 2.54 6.26 4.96
CA MET A 506 2.74 7.58 5.55
C MET A 506 2.75 7.49 7.07
N ALA A 507 3.26 8.51 7.73
CA ALA A 507 3.23 8.56 9.19
C ALA A 507 3.73 7.25 9.81
N MET A 508 4.87 6.74 9.35
CA MET A 508 5.49 5.53 9.88
C MET A 508 5.99 5.80 11.30
N PHE A 509 5.86 4.80 12.15
CA PHE A 509 6.39 4.87 13.50
C PHE A 509 6.86 3.50 13.99
N LEU A 510 7.80 3.53 14.92
CA LEU A 510 8.39 2.36 15.55
C LEU A 510 8.30 2.54 17.07
N PRO A 511 7.48 1.74 17.77
CA PRO A 511 7.45 1.75 19.23
C PRO A 511 8.83 1.45 19.83
N ASN A 512 9.20 2.16 20.87
CA ASN A 512 10.45 1.98 21.60
C ASN A 512 10.22 2.08 23.11
N ASP A 513 11.14 1.52 23.90
CA ASP A 513 11.08 1.50 25.37
C ASP A 513 11.85 2.67 26.03
N LEU A 514 12.17 3.71 25.28
CA LEU A 514 12.94 4.84 25.78
C LEU A 514 12.14 5.66 26.79
N GLU A 515 12.81 6.10 27.87
CA GLU A 515 12.18 6.92 28.89
C GLU A 515 11.75 8.28 28.33
N VAL A 516 10.53 8.66 28.65
CA VAL A 516 9.93 9.93 28.27
C VAL A 516 9.43 10.63 29.52
N SER A 517 9.82 11.89 29.72
CA SER A 517 9.23 12.71 30.78
C SER A 517 7.75 12.98 30.47
N ASP A 518 6.89 12.87 31.48
CA ASP A 518 5.53 13.37 31.36
C ASP A 518 5.56 14.84 30.89
N PRO A 519 4.71 15.24 29.94
CA PRO A 519 4.60 16.65 29.59
C PRO A 519 4.21 17.41 30.86
N GLU A 520 5.11 18.28 31.34
CA GLU A 520 4.86 19.05 32.58
C GLU A 520 3.51 19.74 32.46
N GLN A 521 2.60 19.44 33.40
CA GLN A 521 1.40 20.25 33.54
C GLN A 521 1.87 21.71 33.70
N PRO A 522 1.21 22.70 33.07
CA PRO A 522 1.56 24.09 33.27
C PRO A 522 1.64 24.31 34.78
N THR A 523 2.82 24.59 35.29
CA THR A 523 2.96 24.98 36.68
C THR A 523 2.05 26.17 36.85
N GLU A 524 1.01 26.06 37.71
CA GLU A 524 0.26 27.25 38.12
C GLU A 524 1.27 28.32 38.41
N PRO A 525 1.15 29.53 37.84
CA PRO A 525 2.13 30.58 38.04
C PRO A 525 2.33 30.71 39.54
N THR A 526 3.53 30.42 39.99
CA THR A 526 3.89 30.52 41.41
C THR A 526 3.36 31.86 41.88
N PRO A 527 2.49 31.93 42.91
CA PRO A 527 1.94 33.20 43.35
C PRO A 527 3.12 34.08 43.69
N VAL A 528 3.30 35.14 42.92
CA VAL A 528 4.33 36.14 43.16
C VAL A 528 4.14 36.60 44.60
N PRO A 529 5.14 36.49 45.52
CA PRO A 529 4.99 36.98 46.88
C PRO A 529 4.54 38.42 46.78
N PRO A 530 3.57 38.87 47.59
CA PRO A 530 3.09 40.23 47.51
C PRO A 530 4.29 41.16 47.66
N THR A 531 4.58 41.89 46.59
CA THR A 531 5.61 42.95 46.63
C THR A 531 5.15 43.92 47.68
N ASP A 532 5.93 44.07 48.77
CA ASP A 532 5.68 45.08 49.77
C ASP A 532 5.53 46.42 49.06
N THR A 533 4.31 46.88 48.97
CA THR A 533 3.99 48.21 48.45
C THR A 533 4.54 49.20 49.48
N PRO A 534 5.53 50.05 49.13
CA PRO A 534 5.99 51.03 50.06
C PRO A 534 4.84 51.95 50.47
N GLU A 535 4.66 52.12 51.80
CA GLU A 535 3.63 52.96 52.39
C GLU A 535 3.69 54.38 51.78
N PRO A 536 2.55 54.95 51.29
CA PRO A 536 2.56 56.24 50.63
C PRO A 536 2.94 57.34 51.62
N THR A 537 4.00 58.03 51.28
CA THR A 537 4.43 59.24 52.01
C THR A 537 3.32 60.31 52.01
N PRO A 538 2.92 60.92 53.10
CA PRO A 538 1.84 61.89 53.15
C PRO A 538 2.22 63.16 52.36
N VAL A 539 1.35 63.47 51.36
CA VAL A 539 1.45 64.68 50.54
C VAL A 539 0.77 65.83 51.30
N PRO A 540 1.42 67.02 51.40
CA PRO A 540 0.80 68.20 52.03
C PRO A 540 -0.40 68.70 51.19
N PRO A 541 -1.41 69.35 51.82
CA PRO A 541 -2.62 69.80 51.18
C PRO A 541 -2.34 70.96 50.20
N THR A 542 -2.75 70.74 48.92
CA THR A 542 -2.75 71.81 47.91
C THR A 542 -4.18 72.37 47.76
N ASP A 543 -4.27 73.69 47.80
CA ASP A 543 -5.47 74.50 47.70
C ASP A 543 -6.30 74.23 46.46
N THR A 544 -7.60 74.20 46.68
CA THR A 544 -8.64 74.09 45.64
C THR A 544 -8.84 75.48 44.97
N PRO A 545 -8.83 75.57 43.61
CA PRO A 545 -9.45 76.69 42.94
C PRO A 545 -10.84 76.31 42.41
N GLU A 546 -11.69 77.27 42.53
CA GLU A 546 -13.11 77.39 42.23
C GLU A 546 -13.50 77.14 40.76
N PRO A 547 -14.73 76.66 40.44
CA PRO A 547 -15.13 76.28 39.09
C PRO A 547 -15.56 77.49 38.25
N THR A 548 -15.16 77.59 37.00
CA THR A 548 -15.66 78.49 35.97
C THR A 548 -16.61 77.80 34.99
N PRO A 549 -17.59 78.48 34.45
CA PRO A 549 -18.81 77.91 33.89
C PRO A 549 -18.65 77.52 32.42
N VAL A 550 -19.47 76.56 32.03
CA VAL A 550 -19.73 76.07 30.67
C VAL A 550 -20.45 77.12 29.81
N PRO A 551 -20.16 77.20 28.51
CA PRO A 551 -21.18 77.54 27.51
C PRO A 551 -21.44 76.39 26.55
N GLY A 552 -22.71 76.30 26.27
CA GLY A 552 -23.33 75.18 25.61
C GLY A 552 -23.29 75.18 24.08
N THR A 553 -23.86 74.11 23.62
CA THR A 553 -24.58 73.87 22.36
C THR A 553 -23.82 73.88 21.04
N GLY A 554 -23.96 72.77 20.36
CA GLY A 554 -23.72 72.63 18.93
C GLY A 554 -24.00 71.23 18.46
N ALA A 555 -25.24 70.91 18.16
CA ALA A 555 -25.64 69.72 17.40
C ALA A 555 -25.25 69.89 15.94
N VAL A 556 -24.75 68.85 15.30
CA VAL A 556 -25.01 68.50 13.87
C VAL A 556 -24.59 67.09 13.58
N SER A 557 -25.55 66.26 13.27
CA SER A 557 -25.83 65.57 12.01
C SER A 557 -25.11 64.30 11.68
N LEU A 558 -25.91 63.26 11.64
CA LEU A 558 -25.81 61.98 10.98
C LEU A 558 -25.25 62.05 9.56
N ILE A 559 -24.31 61.16 9.25
CA ILE A 559 -24.25 60.56 7.91
C ILE A 559 -24.06 59.05 8.11
N GLY A 560 -25.06 58.30 7.64
CA GLY A 560 -25.09 56.87 7.60
C GLY A 560 -24.22 56.31 6.48
N LEU A 561 -23.61 55.19 6.71
CA LEU A 561 -23.10 54.34 5.65
C LEU A 561 -23.77 52.96 5.74
N SER A 562 -24.62 52.71 4.76
CA SER A 562 -25.33 51.45 4.60
C SER A 562 -24.36 50.42 4.04
N ILE A 563 -24.18 49.27 4.73
CA ILE A 563 -23.54 48.08 4.17
C ILE A 563 -24.65 47.19 3.61
N ALA A 564 -24.66 47.00 2.30
CA ALA A 564 -25.55 46.09 1.62
C ALA A 564 -25.06 44.63 1.81
N VAL A 565 -25.90 43.83 2.46
CA VAL A 565 -25.74 42.36 2.51
C VAL A 565 -26.35 41.79 1.23
N ILE A 566 -25.53 41.16 0.40
CA ILE A 566 -26.00 40.34 -0.73
C ILE A 566 -26.21 38.92 -0.21
N ALA A 567 -27.46 38.54 -0.04
CA ALA A 567 -27.84 37.14 0.17
C ALA A 567 -27.91 36.42 -1.18
N ALA A 568 -27.02 35.48 -1.41
CA ALA A 568 -27.14 34.53 -2.51
C ALA A 568 -28.03 33.37 -2.06
N GLY A 569 -29.16 33.20 -2.72
CA GLY A 569 -30.15 32.19 -2.41
C GLY A 569 -29.68 30.77 -2.81
N ALA A 570 -29.80 29.86 -1.89
CA ALA A 570 -29.72 28.44 -2.14
C ALA A 570 -31.02 27.95 -2.78
N GLY A 571 -30.94 27.51 -4.04
CA GLY A 571 -32.01 26.81 -4.72
C GLY A 571 -32.11 25.36 -4.28
N ILE A 572 -33.13 25.01 -3.54
CA ILE A 572 -33.50 23.63 -3.21
C ILE A 572 -34.20 23.02 -4.41
N ILE A 573 -33.59 22.05 -5.07
CA ILE A 573 -34.26 21.20 -6.07
C ILE A 573 -34.84 19.99 -5.36
N THR A 574 -36.14 19.99 -5.18
CA THR A 574 -36.94 18.87 -4.70
C THR A 574 -37.27 17.96 -5.89
N LEU A 575 -36.65 16.78 -5.97
CA LEU A 575 -37.07 15.73 -6.89
C LEU A 575 -38.27 14.97 -6.31
N ARG A 576 -39.40 15.15 -6.93
CA ARG A 576 -40.64 14.42 -6.65
C ARG A 576 -40.54 13.01 -7.29
N LYS A 577 -40.60 12.00 -6.42
CA LYS A 577 -40.77 10.58 -6.80
C LYS A 577 -42.21 10.41 -7.35
N LYS A 578 -42.34 10.06 -8.62
CA LYS A 578 -43.62 9.58 -9.19
C LYS A 578 -43.58 8.03 -9.15
N ARG A 579 -44.58 7.51 -8.44
CA ARG A 579 -45.02 6.11 -8.58
C ARG A 579 -45.88 5.99 -9.83
N GLU A 580 -45.52 5.11 -10.71
CA GLU A 580 -46.41 4.15 -11.38
C GLU A 580 -45.54 3.08 -12.01
#